data_e7d8f996480ca64cad12349718ab09e4
#
_entry.id   e7d8f996480ca64cad12349718ab09e4
#
_cell.length_a   1.000
_cell.length_b   1.000
_cell.length_c   1.000
_cell.angle_alpha   90.00
_cell.angle_beta   90.00
_cell.angle_gamma   90.00
#
_symmetry.space_group_name_H-M   'P 1'
#
loop_
_entity.id
_entity.type
_entity.pdbx_description
1 polymer ?
#
loop_
_entity_poly.entity_id
_entity_poly.type
_entity_poly.pdbx_seq_one_letter_code
_entity_poly.pdbx_strand_id
1 'polypeptide(L)'
;MAYIASILESFLGDIRKHNESTGQISFDCPACSNDKGMPDGDGKGNLELNYHKDVFKCWVCKDTHGMSGSIIKLIKKYGNAKCLKDYKLFKPDSKLSNEDKIHIEVKLPEGFKRLKDCTSKDFKYNAAIQYLHKRGITDDIIDKFEIGYTTRGQYFNRIVIPSYDEDGILNYFVARWFDRHYNKMKYLNPDVEKQLIIFNEGRINWDATLYLVEGPTDHIVTPNSIPLLGKYIPQVLLEKIYDKASANVVIFLDGDAFEDAKRLYHQLNIGVLKGRIRIVLVPKKYDPSLIHEKWGKRGIIKALKNAKTLEELEKII
;
A
#
# COMPACT_ATOMS: atom_id res chain seq x y z
N MET A 1 1.97 -6.99 -10.82
CA MET A 1 2.16 -7.01 -12.30
C MET A 1 0.84 -7.09 -13.06
N ALA A 2 -0.17 -7.76 -12.54
CA ALA A 2 -1.55 -7.74 -13.06
C ALA A 2 -2.12 -6.32 -13.28
N TYR A 3 -1.66 -5.33 -12.50
CA TYR A 3 -2.13 -3.95 -12.61
C TYR A 3 -1.66 -3.23 -13.89
N ILE A 4 -0.39 -3.36 -14.29
CA ILE A 4 0.09 -2.77 -15.54
C ILE A 4 -0.65 -3.39 -16.74
N ALA A 5 -0.88 -4.69 -16.70
CA ALA A 5 -1.69 -5.39 -17.70
C ALA A 5 -3.10 -4.80 -17.78
N SER A 6 -3.77 -4.56 -16.64
CA SER A 6 -5.11 -3.95 -16.60
C SER A 6 -5.14 -2.51 -17.09
N ILE A 7 -4.10 -1.70 -16.85
CA ILE A 7 -4.00 -0.36 -17.44
C ILE A 7 -3.91 -0.46 -18.97
N LEU A 8 -3.07 -1.35 -19.47
CA LEU A 8 -2.88 -1.53 -20.92
C LEU A 8 -4.16 -2.04 -21.59
N GLU A 9 -4.82 -3.03 -20.96
CA GLU A 9 -6.09 -3.60 -21.41
C GLU A 9 -7.20 -2.54 -21.50
N SER A 10 -7.22 -1.57 -20.56
CA SER A 10 -8.26 -0.53 -20.52
C SER A 10 -8.32 0.38 -21.76
N PHE A 11 -7.28 0.42 -22.59
CA PHE A 11 -7.25 1.24 -23.81
C PHE A 11 -6.75 0.51 -25.07
N LEU A 12 -6.21 -0.69 -24.95
CA LEU A 12 -5.78 -1.51 -26.09
C LEU A 12 -6.75 -2.66 -26.40
N GLY A 13 -7.72 -2.93 -25.52
CA GLY A 13 -8.65 -4.06 -25.64
C GLY A 13 -8.06 -5.35 -25.07
N ASP A 14 -8.60 -6.49 -25.52
CA ASP A 14 -8.30 -7.80 -24.92
C ASP A 14 -6.84 -8.21 -25.05
N ILE A 15 -6.30 -8.76 -23.98
CA ILE A 15 -4.96 -9.36 -23.94
C ILE A 15 -4.96 -10.63 -24.79
N ARG A 16 -4.03 -10.75 -25.73
CA ARG A 16 -3.87 -11.92 -26.58
C ARG A 16 -2.89 -12.94 -25.99
N LYS A 17 -1.78 -12.47 -25.42
CA LYS A 17 -0.80 -13.29 -24.70
C LYS A 17 -0.24 -12.50 -23.53
N HIS A 18 0.01 -13.15 -22.42
CA HIS A 18 0.65 -12.54 -21.25
C HIS A 18 1.58 -13.54 -20.56
N ASN A 19 2.81 -13.10 -20.32
CA ASN A 19 3.78 -13.81 -19.50
C ASN A 19 4.27 -12.85 -18.40
N GLU A 20 3.74 -13.01 -17.21
CA GLU A 20 4.05 -12.15 -16.07
C GLU A 20 5.51 -12.20 -15.64
N SER A 21 6.15 -13.38 -15.71
CA SER A 21 7.53 -13.57 -15.27
C SER A 21 8.55 -12.79 -16.12
N THR A 22 8.25 -12.61 -17.43
CA THR A 22 9.10 -11.87 -18.36
C THR A 22 8.61 -10.44 -18.61
N GLY A 23 7.41 -10.08 -18.13
CA GLY A 23 6.74 -8.82 -18.41
C GLY A 23 6.27 -8.66 -19.86
N GLN A 24 6.19 -9.77 -20.61
CA GLN A 24 5.78 -9.78 -22.01
C GLN A 24 4.27 -9.88 -22.14
N ILE A 25 3.65 -8.95 -22.87
CA ILE A 25 2.21 -8.93 -23.11
C ILE A 25 1.92 -8.52 -24.56
N SER A 26 0.86 -9.06 -25.18
CA SER A 26 0.50 -8.70 -26.53
C SER A 26 -0.98 -8.37 -26.68
N PHE A 27 -1.24 -7.45 -27.61
CA PHE A 27 -2.56 -6.91 -27.97
C PHE A 27 -2.72 -6.83 -29.49
N ASP A 28 -3.94 -6.65 -29.94
CA ASP A 28 -4.16 -6.21 -31.31
C ASP A 28 -3.67 -4.77 -31.51
N CYS A 29 -3.03 -4.50 -32.60
CA CYS A 29 -2.50 -3.17 -32.86
C CYS A 29 -3.60 -2.22 -33.31
N PRO A 30 -3.90 -1.15 -32.58
CA PRO A 30 -4.97 -0.22 -32.96
C PRO A 30 -4.71 0.47 -34.33
N ALA A 31 -3.45 0.72 -34.70
CA ALA A 31 -3.13 1.25 -36.00
C ALA A 31 -3.42 0.25 -37.12
N CYS A 32 -2.99 -1.01 -36.97
CA CYS A 32 -3.28 -2.07 -37.97
C CYS A 32 -4.77 -2.38 -38.08
N SER A 33 -5.48 -2.33 -36.96
CA SER A 33 -6.93 -2.57 -36.92
C SER A 33 -7.70 -1.48 -37.63
N ASN A 34 -7.33 -0.21 -37.45
CA ASN A 34 -7.91 0.92 -38.20
C ASN A 34 -7.66 0.83 -39.71
N ASP A 35 -6.44 0.49 -40.13
CA ASP A 35 -6.12 0.34 -41.58
C ASP A 35 -6.96 -0.74 -42.24
N LYS A 36 -7.39 -1.75 -41.47
CA LYS A 36 -8.20 -2.86 -41.98
C LYS A 36 -9.70 -2.65 -41.79
N GLY A 37 -10.12 -1.52 -41.21
CA GLY A 37 -11.53 -1.26 -40.90
C GLY A 37 -12.08 -2.21 -39.81
N MET A 38 -11.23 -2.72 -38.91
CA MET A 38 -11.58 -3.68 -37.84
C MET A 38 -11.42 -3.01 -36.47
N PRO A 39 -12.38 -2.17 -36.02
CA PRO A 39 -12.23 -1.39 -34.78
C PRO A 39 -12.05 -2.27 -33.51
N ASP A 40 -12.59 -3.49 -33.54
CA ASP A 40 -12.51 -4.44 -32.43
C ASP A 40 -11.23 -5.28 -32.43
N GLY A 41 -10.28 -5.00 -33.34
CA GLY A 41 -9.03 -5.71 -33.47
C GLY A 41 -9.02 -6.77 -34.59
N ASP A 42 -7.81 -7.18 -35.03
CA ASP A 42 -7.63 -8.18 -36.08
C ASP A 42 -7.32 -9.59 -35.54
N GLY A 43 -7.35 -9.78 -34.22
CA GLY A 43 -7.14 -11.05 -33.54
C GLY A 43 -5.70 -11.59 -33.59
N LYS A 44 -4.74 -10.84 -34.15
CA LYS A 44 -3.38 -11.35 -34.42
C LYS A 44 -2.36 -11.08 -33.30
N GLY A 45 -2.67 -10.16 -32.38
CA GLY A 45 -1.78 -9.85 -31.25
C GLY A 45 -0.42 -9.28 -31.69
N ASN A 46 -0.37 -8.52 -32.80
CA ASN A 46 0.89 -8.04 -33.38
C ASN A 46 1.56 -6.91 -32.59
N LEU A 47 0.88 -6.30 -31.65
CA LEU A 47 1.42 -5.29 -30.75
C LEU A 47 1.98 -5.97 -29.50
N GLU A 48 3.30 -6.10 -29.43
CA GLU A 48 3.98 -6.65 -28.29
C GLU A 48 4.55 -5.54 -27.39
N LEU A 49 4.39 -5.71 -26.10
CA LEU A 49 4.94 -4.84 -25.08
C LEU A 49 5.76 -5.66 -24.07
N ASN A 50 6.78 -5.04 -23.53
CA ASN A 50 7.47 -5.54 -22.35
C ASN A 50 7.49 -4.44 -21.31
N TYR A 51 6.66 -4.63 -20.26
CA TYR A 51 6.50 -3.59 -19.24
C TYR A 51 7.64 -3.55 -18.23
N HIS A 52 8.48 -4.62 -18.12
CA HIS A 52 9.72 -4.56 -17.35
C HIS A 52 10.78 -3.68 -18.03
N LYS A 53 10.80 -3.68 -19.38
CA LYS A 53 11.76 -2.92 -20.19
C LYS A 53 11.21 -1.58 -20.67
N ASP A 54 9.93 -1.25 -20.34
CA ASP A 54 9.22 -0.05 -20.80
C ASP A 54 9.26 0.12 -22.32
N VAL A 55 9.05 -0.95 -23.09
CA VAL A 55 9.10 -0.89 -24.54
C VAL A 55 7.88 -1.54 -25.18
N PHE A 56 7.50 -1.03 -26.35
CA PHE A 56 6.51 -1.66 -27.20
C PHE A 56 6.96 -1.68 -28.68
N LYS A 57 6.40 -2.61 -29.43
CA LYS A 57 6.62 -2.70 -30.87
C LYS A 57 5.46 -3.44 -31.55
N CYS A 58 4.94 -2.89 -32.63
CA CYS A 58 4.09 -3.64 -33.55
C CYS A 58 4.96 -4.24 -34.67
N TRP A 59 4.89 -5.55 -34.84
CA TRP A 59 5.68 -6.26 -35.85
C TRP A 59 5.27 -5.94 -37.29
N VAL A 60 4.07 -5.42 -37.49
CA VAL A 60 3.51 -5.10 -38.82
C VAL A 60 3.73 -3.64 -39.21
N CYS A 61 3.39 -2.69 -38.35
CA CYS A 61 3.34 -1.28 -38.70
C CYS A 61 4.30 -0.37 -37.93
N LYS A 62 5.37 -0.94 -37.34
CA LYS A 62 6.37 -0.18 -36.55
C LYS A 62 6.99 0.97 -37.38
N ASP A 63 7.28 0.73 -38.65
CA ASP A 63 7.96 1.66 -39.53
C ASP A 63 6.97 2.61 -40.24
N THR A 64 5.78 2.13 -40.61
CA THR A 64 4.74 2.93 -41.31
C THR A 64 3.96 3.86 -40.40
N HIS A 65 3.63 3.41 -39.17
CA HIS A 65 2.84 4.18 -38.21
C HIS A 65 3.61 4.58 -36.97
N GLY A 66 4.92 4.35 -36.93
CA GLY A 66 5.76 4.64 -35.77
C GLY A 66 5.35 3.89 -34.50
N MET A 67 4.81 2.68 -34.66
CA MET A 67 4.31 1.84 -33.58
C MET A 67 5.44 1.09 -32.89
N SER A 68 6.38 1.87 -32.35
CA SER A 68 7.46 1.38 -31.48
C SER A 68 7.94 2.49 -30.54
N GLY A 69 8.52 2.11 -29.40
CA GLY A 69 9.08 3.05 -28.42
C GLY A 69 8.75 2.69 -26.99
N SER A 70 8.72 3.70 -26.11
CA SER A 70 8.33 3.50 -24.70
C SER A 70 6.82 3.34 -24.55
N ILE A 71 6.37 2.58 -23.56
CA ILE A 71 4.95 2.39 -23.26
C ILE A 71 4.27 3.73 -22.96
N ILE A 72 4.98 4.70 -22.36
CA ILE A 72 4.46 6.07 -22.17
C ILE A 72 4.08 6.72 -23.51
N LYS A 73 4.86 6.52 -24.59
CA LYS A 73 4.52 7.02 -25.93
C LYS A 73 3.22 6.39 -26.44
N LEU A 74 3.03 5.08 -26.21
CA LEU A 74 1.82 4.36 -26.59
C LEU A 74 0.60 4.88 -25.83
N ILE A 75 0.72 5.06 -24.49
CA ILE A 75 -0.35 5.60 -23.65
C ILE A 75 -0.73 7.03 -24.07
N LYS A 76 0.24 7.87 -24.41
CA LYS A 76 -0.04 9.23 -24.91
C LYS A 76 -0.79 9.23 -26.24
N LYS A 77 -0.62 8.19 -27.06
CA LYS A 77 -1.23 8.08 -28.38
C LYS A 77 -2.64 7.49 -28.35
N TYR A 78 -2.89 6.48 -27.50
CA TYR A 78 -4.13 5.70 -27.49
C TYR A 78 -4.84 5.65 -26.14
N GLY A 79 -4.14 5.93 -25.05
CA GLY A 79 -4.71 6.01 -23.70
C GLY A 79 -5.22 7.41 -23.35
N ASN A 80 -5.44 7.63 -22.07
CA ASN A 80 -5.90 8.91 -21.54
C ASN A 80 -4.99 9.40 -20.40
N ALA A 81 -5.28 10.59 -19.88
CA ALA A 81 -4.48 11.19 -18.78
C ALA A 81 -4.46 10.32 -17.52
N LYS A 82 -5.54 9.57 -17.25
CA LYS A 82 -5.63 8.63 -16.14
C LYS A 82 -4.67 7.46 -16.35
N CYS A 83 -4.73 6.79 -17.51
CA CYS A 83 -3.81 5.69 -17.85
C CYS A 83 -2.35 6.12 -17.75
N LEU A 84 -2.02 7.35 -18.19
CA LEU A 84 -0.66 7.88 -18.12
C LEU A 84 -0.22 8.11 -16.66
N LYS A 85 -1.09 8.65 -15.82
CA LYS A 85 -0.83 8.87 -14.41
C LYS A 85 -0.63 7.54 -13.68
N ASP A 86 -1.54 6.60 -13.92
CA ASP A 86 -1.53 5.29 -13.31
C ASP A 86 -0.29 4.49 -13.74
N TYR A 87 0.05 4.49 -15.03
CA TYR A 87 1.27 3.83 -15.52
C TYR A 87 2.55 4.40 -14.92
N LYS A 88 2.64 5.73 -14.76
CA LYS A 88 3.80 6.37 -14.13
C LYS A 88 3.96 6.02 -12.65
N LEU A 89 2.85 5.74 -11.95
CA LEU A 89 2.88 5.27 -10.56
C LEU A 89 3.42 3.84 -10.45
N PHE A 90 3.21 3.03 -11.49
CA PHE A 90 3.57 1.60 -11.52
C PHE A 90 4.77 1.27 -12.39
N LYS A 91 5.28 2.24 -13.15
CA LYS A 91 6.50 2.04 -13.92
C LYS A 91 7.62 1.64 -12.96
N PRO A 92 8.20 0.43 -13.10
CA PRO A 92 9.40 0.10 -12.35
C PRO A 92 10.44 1.16 -12.70
N ASP A 93 11.00 1.83 -11.69
CA ASP A 93 12.14 2.70 -11.95
C ASP A 93 13.21 1.85 -12.64
N SER A 94 13.59 2.26 -13.85
CA SER A 94 14.55 1.54 -14.70
C SER A 94 15.97 1.44 -14.09
N LYS A 95 16.12 1.84 -12.84
CA LYS A 95 17.35 1.77 -12.03
C LYS A 95 17.34 0.72 -10.94
N LEU A 96 16.21 0.05 -10.68
CA LEU A 96 16.17 -1.06 -9.73
C LEU A 96 16.16 -2.37 -10.52
N SER A 97 17.32 -2.80 -11.01
CA SER A 97 17.57 -4.21 -11.36
C SER A 97 17.32 -5.05 -10.10
N ASN A 98 16.76 -6.26 -10.25
CA ASN A 98 16.55 -7.19 -9.13
C ASN A 98 17.86 -7.58 -8.40
N GLU A 99 19.01 -7.11 -8.85
CA GLU A 99 20.33 -7.29 -8.25
C GLU A 99 20.69 -6.15 -7.27
N ASP A 100 19.98 -5.01 -7.31
CA ASP A 100 20.19 -3.86 -6.40
C ASP A 100 19.08 -3.73 -5.32
N LYS A 101 18.52 -4.83 -4.85
CA LYS A 101 17.90 -4.84 -3.53
C LYS A 101 19.03 -4.59 -2.53
N ILE A 102 19.36 -3.33 -2.31
CA ILE A 102 20.14 -2.94 -1.13
C ILE A 102 19.30 -3.41 0.05
N HIS A 103 19.66 -4.58 0.59
CA HIS A 103 19.18 -5.02 1.88
C HIS A 103 19.73 -4.00 2.88
N ILE A 104 18.99 -2.91 3.10
CA ILE A 104 19.28 -2.04 4.23
C ILE A 104 18.91 -2.88 5.45
N GLU A 105 19.93 -3.43 6.10
CA GLU A 105 19.74 -4.20 7.33
C GLU A 105 19.19 -3.27 8.41
N VAL A 106 17.88 -3.29 8.61
CA VAL A 106 17.22 -2.55 9.68
C VAL A 106 17.55 -3.26 10.98
N LYS A 107 18.06 -2.50 11.97
CA LYS A 107 18.31 -2.99 13.32
C LYS A 107 17.41 -2.27 14.31
N LEU A 108 16.92 -3.00 15.30
CA LEU A 108 16.19 -2.37 16.40
C LEU A 108 17.08 -1.31 17.09
N PRO A 109 16.48 -0.23 17.58
CA PRO A 109 17.24 0.86 18.21
C PRO A 109 18.11 0.38 19.37
N GLU A 110 19.23 1.05 19.56
CA GLU A 110 20.05 0.83 20.73
C GLU A 110 19.25 1.03 22.03
N GLY A 111 19.40 0.11 22.97
CA GLY A 111 18.65 0.14 24.22
C GLY A 111 17.18 -0.24 24.09
N PHE A 112 16.77 -0.81 22.96
CA PHE A 112 15.42 -1.36 22.80
C PHE A 112 15.19 -2.52 23.78
N LYS A 113 14.03 -2.48 24.45
CA LYS A 113 13.53 -3.55 25.31
C LYS A 113 12.09 -3.85 24.95
N ARG A 114 11.76 -5.11 24.71
CA ARG A 114 10.36 -5.52 24.59
C ARG A 114 9.67 -5.30 25.93
N LEU A 115 8.47 -4.73 25.91
CA LEU A 115 7.72 -4.50 27.15
C LEU A 115 7.33 -5.80 27.84
N LYS A 116 7.06 -6.85 27.08
CA LYS A 116 6.77 -8.20 27.59
C LYS A 116 7.89 -8.76 28.50
N ASP A 117 9.14 -8.44 28.19
CA ASP A 117 10.32 -8.96 28.90
C ASP A 117 10.76 -8.04 30.07
N CYS A 118 10.01 -6.96 30.34
CA CYS A 118 10.30 -5.96 31.34
C CYS A 118 9.37 -6.06 32.54
N THR A 119 9.79 -5.44 33.64
CA THR A 119 9.02 -5.35 34.89
C THR A 119 8.96 -3.91 35.37
N SER A 120 8.15 -3.66 36.40
CA SER A 120 8.05 -2.35 37.08
C SER A 120 9.36 -1.79 37.62
N LYS A 121 10.40 -2.64 37.77
CA LYS A 121 11.76 -2.25 38.20
C LYS A 121 12.60 -1.67 37.06
N ASP A 122 12.21 -1.91 35.79
CA ASP A 122 12.94 -1.38 34.64
C ASP A 122 12.71 0.11 34.46
N PHE A 123 13.78 0.83 34.12
CA PHE A 123 13.73 2.27 33.92
C PHE A 123 12.69 2.67 32.85
N LYS A 124 11.80 3.60 33.22
CA LYS A 124 10.72 4.09 32.34
C LYS A 124 9.63 3.07 31.94
N TYR A 125 9.68 1.81 32.38
CA TYR A 125 8.68 0.81 32.05
C TYR A 125 7.25 1.28 32.39
N ASN A 126 7.01 1.72 33.63
CA ASN A 126 5.68 2.15 34.06
C ASN A 126 5.14 3.32 33.20
N ALA A 127 6.00 4.26 32.82
CA ALA A 127 5.60 5.38 31.96
C ALA A 127 5.23 4.90 30.53
N ALA A 128 5.97 3.94 29.99
CA ALA A 128 5.71 3.37 28.66
C ALA A 128 4.39 2.58 28.65
N ILE A 129 4.16 1.72 29.64
CA ILE A 129 2.91 0.95 29.78
C ILE A 129 1.71 1.87 30.01
N GLN A 130 1.80 2.85 30.90
CA GLN A 130 0.72 3.81 31.14
C GLN A 130 0.37 4.61 29.88
N TYR A 131 1.38 4.98 29.11
CA TYR A 131 1.17 5.67 27.82
C TYR A 131 0.36 4.80 26.84
N LEU A 132 0.71 3.52 26.72
CA LEU A 132 0.02 2.57 25.82
C LEU A 132 -1.40 2.26 26.31
N HIS A 133 -1.55 1.91 27.58
CA HIS A 133 -2.86 1.61 28.19
C HIS A 133 -3.82 2.79 28.08
N LYS A 134 -3.35 4.04 28.29
CA LYS A 134 -4.16 5.25 28.11
C LYS A 134 -4.70 5.38 26.68
N ARG A 135 -4.02 4.79 25.69
CA ARG A 135 -4.45 4.75 24.28
C ARG A 135 -5.27 3.50 23.93
N GLY A 136 -5.69 2.73 24.94
CA GLY A 136 -6.44 1.49 24.77
C GLY A 136 -5.61 0.32 24.24
N ILE A 137 -4.28 0.44 24.19
CA ILE A 137 -3.38 -0.63 23.73
C ILE A 137 -3.13 -1.55 24.91
N THR A 138 -3.74 -2.73 24.86
CA THR A 138 -3.69 -3.76 25.93
C THR A 138 -2.40 -4.56 25.88
N ASP A 139 -2.13 -5.32 26.94
CA ASP A 139 -0.95 -6.21 27.01
C ASP A 139 -0.96 -7.25 25.88
N ASP A 140 -2.13 -7.78 25.51
CA ASP A 140 -2.25 -8.70 24.36
C ASP A 140 -1.81 -8.05 23.04
N ILE A 141 -2.12 -6.77 22.83
CA ILE A 141 -1.68 -6.01 21.63
C ILE A 141 -0.18 -5.77 21.73
N ILE A 142 0.33 -5.40 22.90
CA ILE A 142 1.76 -5.17 23.15
C ILE A 142 2.55 -6.44 22.82
N ASP A 143 2.11 -7.57 23.33
CA ASP A 143 2.75 -8.86 23.09
C ASP A 143 2.67 -9.29 21.64
N LYS A 144 1.47 -9.20 21.05
CA LYS A 144 1.21 -9.58 19.67
C LYS A 144 2.11 -8.84 18.67
N PHE A 145 2.34 -7.55 18.89
CA PHE A 145 3.14 -6.71 17.97
C PHE A 145 4.57 -6.49 18.47
N GLU A 146 5.01 -7.21 19.50
CA GLU A 146 6.36 -7.12 20.08
C GLU A 146 6.75 -5.68 20.44
N ILE A 147 5.76 -4.90 20.90
CA ILE A 147 5.97 -3.49 21.21
C ILE A 147 6.97 -3.36 22.33
N GLY A 148 7.93 -2.49 22.15
CA GLY A 148 8.93 -2.17 23.14
C GLY A 148 9.13 -0.67 23.29
N TYR A 149 10.16 -0.32 24.04
CA TYR A 149 10.58 1.04 24.22
C TYR A 149 12.10 1.13 24.30
N THR A 150 12.63 2.34 24.21
CA THR A 150 14.07 2.57 24.22
C THR A 150 14.50 3.33 25.44
N THR A 151 15.63 2.91 26.04
CA THR A 151 16.18 3.45 27.27
C THR A 151 17.43 4.30 27.08
N ARG A 152 18.00 4.34 25.85
CA ARG A 152 19.20 5.09 25.51
C ARG A 152 19.31 5.37 23.99
N GLY A 153 20.36 6.06 23.60
CA GLY A 153 20.64 6.40 22.20
C GLY A 153 19.69 7.45 21.62
N GLN A 154 19.72 7.61 20.30
CA GLN A 154 18.94 8.64 19.60
C GLN A 154 17.42 8.43 19.71
N TYR A 155 16.98 7.21 19.97
CA TYR A 155 15.58 6.83 20.14
C TYR A 155 15.10 6.83 21.59
N PHE A 156 15.91 7.34 22.51
CA PHE A 156 15.56 7.41 23.94
C PHE A 156 14.15 7.93 24.19
N ASN A 157 13.41 7.34 25.15
CA ASN A 157 12.01 7.66 25.51
C ASN A 157 11.01 7.52 24.34
N ARG A 158 11.21 6.54 23.46
CA ARG A 158 10.25 6.22 22.39
C ARG A 158 9.66 4.83 22.57
N ILE A 159 8.35 4.72 22.36
CA ILE A 159 7.69 3.45 22.06
C ILE A 159 8.12 3.03 20.69
N VAL A 160 8.51 1.80 20.52
CA VAL A 160 8.93 1.21 19.25
C VAL A 160 7.95 0.10 18.87
N ILE A 161 7.38 0.21 17.67
CA ILE A 161 6.55 -0.82 17.05
C ILE A 161 7.38 -1.40 15.91
N PRO A 162 7.94 -2.60 16.04
CA PRO A 162 8.71 -3.25 14.99
C PRO A 162 7.80 -3.74 13.86
N SER A 163 8.37 -3.87 12.68
CA SER A 163 7.74 -4.42 11.50
C SER A 163 8.63 -5.50 10.89
N TYR A 164 8.01 -6.59 10.51
CA TYR A 164 8.68 -7.72 9.88
C TYR A 164 8.03 -8.02 8.52
N ASP A 165 8.85 -8.44 7.57
CA ASP A 165 8.39 -8.91 6.26
C ASP A 165 7.74 -10.31 6.32
N GLU A 166 7.44 -10.90 5.16
CA GLU A 166 6.83 -12.23 5.06
C GLU A 166 7.76 -13.35 5.53
N ASP A 167 9.08 -13.13 5.53
CA ASP A 167 10.10 -14.08 6.00
C ASP A 167 10.45 -13.90 7.48
N GLY A 168 9.82 -12.94 8.16
CA GLY A 168 10.08 -12.61 9.58
C GLY A 168 11.33 -11.79 9.80
N ILE A 169 11.88 -11.18 8.76
CA ILE A 169 13.05 -10.29 8.84
C ILE A 169 12.57 -8.87 9.19
N LEU A 170 13.26 -8.22 10.13
CA LEU A 170 12.96 -6.83 10.51
C LEU A 170 13.18 -5.91 9.30
N ASN A 171 12.10 -5.35 8.75
CA ASN A 171 12.15 -4.46 7.58
C ASN A 171 11.94 -2.99 7.92
N TYR A 172 11.35 -2.69 9.09
CA TYR A 172 11.07 -1.33 9.54
C TYR A 172 10.79 -1.28 11.04
N PHE A 173 10.68 -0.10 11.60
CA PHE A 173 10.02 0.15 12.89
C PHE A 173 9.53 1.60 12.94
N VAL A 174 8.55 1.84 13.79
CA VAL A 174 8.13 3.20 14.11
C VAL A 174 8.47 3.49 15.56
N ALA A 175 9.14 4.63 15.79
CA ALA A 175 9.55 5.04 17.13
C ALA A 175 8.84 6.37 17.50
N ARG A 176 7.86 6.27 18.41
CA ARG A 176 6.99 7.37 18.84
C ARG A 176 7.39 7.88 20.22
N TRP A 177 7.61 9.18 20.34
CA TRP A 177 7.86 9.84 21.63
C TRP A 177 6.68 9.68 22.58
N PHE A 178 6.91 9.22 23.80
CA PHE A 178 5.85 9.02 24.79
C PHE A 178 5.97 9.90 26.04
N ASP A 179 7.10 10.58 26.24
CA ASP A 179 7.32 11.45 27.38
C ASP A 179 6.74 12.85 27.11
N ARG A 180 5.85 13.32 27.99
CA ARG A 180 5.14 14.60 27.82
C ARG A 180 5.97 15.82 28.21
N HIS A 181 7.04 15.63 28.95
CA HIS A 181 7.82 16.72 29.55
C HIS A 181 8.78 17.42 28.58
N TYR A 182 8.95 16.89 27.36
CA TYR A 182 9.85 17.46 26.37
C TYR A 182 9.16 17.59 25.01
N ASN A 183 9.29 18.78 24.41
CA ASN A 183 8.77 19.01 23.06
C ASN A 183 9.79 18.45 22.02
N LYS A 184 9.70 17.16 21.76
CA LYS A 184 10.51 16.48 20.75
C LYS A 184 9.67 16.03 19.57
N MET A 185 10.32 15.81 18.43
CA MET A 185 9.70 15.25 17.24
C MET A 185 8.88 14.02 17.59
N LYS A 186 7.58 14.04 17.26
CA LYS A 186 6.61 12.99 17.61
C LYS A 186 7.05 11.60 17.15
N TYR A 187 7.58 11.50 15.94
CA TYR A 187 8.09 10.27 15.36
C TYR A 187 9.54 10.43 14.92
N LEU A 188 10.35 9.42 15.16
CA LEU A 188 11.68 9.26 14.61
C LEU A 188 11.78 7.83 14.11
N ASN A 189 11.89 7.65 12.80
CA ASN A 189 11.87 6.34 12.17
C ASN A 189 13.25 6.04 11.54
N PRO A 190 13.56 4.78 11.18
CA PRO A 190 14.77 4.47 10.44
C PRO A 190 14.76 5.15 9.06
N ASP A 191 15.95 5.47 8.57
CA ASP A 191 16.13 6.04 7.24
C ASP A 191 16.08 4.93 6.18
N VAL A 192 14.86 4.54 5.84
CA VAL A 192 14.56 3.49 4.86
C VAL A 192 13.48 4.02 3.91
N GLU A 193 13.60 3.68 2.64
CA GLU A 193 12.65 4.08 1.62
C GLU A 193 11.31 3.38 1.84
N LYS A 194 10.32 4.13 2.33
CA LYS A 194 8.99 3.60 2.69
C LYS A 194 8.24 2.98 1.52
N GLN A 195 8.58 3.36 0.29
CA GLN A 195 7.97 2.79 -0.91
C GLN A 195 8.32 1.31 -1.12
N LEU A 196 9.37 0.83 -0.46
CA LEU A 196 9.83 -0.56 -0.51
C LEU A 196 9.36 -1.39 0.70
N ILE A 197 8.52 -0.82 1.59
CA ILE A 197 8.11 -1.47 2.83
C ILE A 197 6.63 -1.84 2.80
N ILE A 198 6.33 -3.09 3.11
CA ILE A 198 5.01 -3.53 3.56
C ILE A 198 5.12 -3.80 5.06
N PHE A 199 4.45 -2.96 5.84
CA PHE A 199 4.56 -3.01 7.30
C PHE A 199 3.84 -4.24 7.87
N ASN A 200 4.57 -5.08 8.61
CA ASN A 200 4.07 -6.33 9.20
C ASN A 200 3.43 -7.29 8.19
N GLU A 201 4.03 -7.42 7.02
CA GLU A 201 3.51 -8.24 5.92
C GLU A 201 3.23 -9.69 6.33
N GLY A 202 4.12 -10.32 7.09
CA GLY A 202 3.96 -11.71 7.56
C GLY A 202 2.72 -11.93 8.46
N ARG A 203 2.03 -10.86 8.89
CA ARG A 203 0.80 -10.94 9.69
C ARG A 203 -0.48 -10.78 8.87
N ILE A 204 -0.36 -10.58 7.56
CA ILE A 204 -1.49 -10.28 6.68
C ILE A 204 -2.09 -11.57 6.14
N ASN A 205 -3.40 -11.71 6.32
CA ASN A 205 -4.18 -12.72 5.61
C ASN A 205 -4.74 -12.10 4.32
N TRP A 206 -4.12 -12.40 3.19
CA TRP A 206 -4.49 -11.89 1.88
C TRP A 206 -5.85 -12.43 1.37
N ASP A 207 -6.33 -13.53 1.95
CA ASP A 207 -7.64 -14.13 1.61
C ASP A 207 -8.81 -13.53 2.40
N ALA A 208 -8.52 -12.70 3.39
CA ALA A 208 -9.51 -11.98 4.17
C ALA A 208 -9.60 -10.51 3.75
N THR A 209 -10.71 -9.84 4.14
CA THR A 209 -10.83 -8.39 3.94
C THR A 209 -9.61 -7.65 4.49
N LEU A 210 -8.94 -6.89 3.63
CA LEU A 210 -7.76 -6.09 3.95
C LEU A 210 -8.18 -4.67 4.29
N TYR A 211 -7.65 -4.13 5.38
CA TYR A 211 -7.91 -2.76 5.80
C TYR A 211 -6.65 -1.90 5.60
N LEU A 212 -6.77 -0.79 4.87
CA LEU A 212 -5.70 0.19 4.70
C LEU A 212 -5.92 1.32 5.70
N VAL A 213 -4.94 1.56 6.55
CA VAL A 213 -4.97 2.59 7.59
C VAL A 213 -3.81 3.58 7.42
N GLU A 214 -3.86 4.75 8.07
CA GLU A 214 -2.82 5.76 7.86
C GLU A 214 -1.51 5.40 8.56
N GLY A 215 -1.58 5.03 9.82
CA GLY A 215 -0.41 4.87 10.67
C GLY A 215 -0.31 3.55 11.43
N PRO A 216 0.88 3.27 12.00
CA PRO A 216 1.11 2.03 12.76
C PRO A 216 0.26 1.91 14.03
N THR A 217 -0.14 3.03 14.65
CA THR A 217 -1.06 3.02 15.80
C THR A 217 -2.46 2.56 15.42
N ASP A 218 -2.90 2.87 14.20
CA ASP A 218 -4.19 2.44 13.66
C ASP A 218 -4.15 0.97 13.26
N HIS A 219 -2.99 0.55 12.72
CA HIS A 219 -2.73 -0.84 12.34
C HIS A 219 -2.84 -1.81 13.52
N ILE A 220 -2.21 -1.51 14.66
CA ILE A 220 -2.20 -2.44 15.79
C ILE A 220 -3.57 -2.64 16.45
N VAL A 221 -4.53 -1.74 16.20
CA VAL A 221 -5.91 -1.82 16.74
C VAL A 221 -6.94 -2.25 15.69
N THR A 222 -6.57 -2.27 14.41
CA THR A 222 -7.44 -2.67 13.30
C THR A 222 -7.09 -4.08 12.83
N PRO A 223 -8.05 -5.01 12.74
CA PRO A 223 -7.76 -6.38 12.30
C PRO A 223 -7.31 -6.39 10.84
N ASN A 224 -6.41 -7.31 10.48
CA ASN A 224 -5.93 -7.56 9.11
C ASN A 224 -5.68 -6.28 8.30
N SER A 225 -4.94 -5.35 8.88
CA SER A 225 -4.69 -4.03 8.28
C SER A 225 -3.24 -3.84 7.89
N ILE A 226 -2.98 -2.90 7.00
CA ILE A 226 -1.65 -2.43 6.61
C ILE A 226 -1.63 -0.90 6.71
N PRO A 227 -0.67 -0.29 7.41
CA PRO A 227 -0.52 1.15 7.44
C PRO A 227 0.20 1.65 6.18
N LEU A 228 -0.28 2.75 5.62
CA LEU A 228 0.33 3.38 4.44
C LEU A 228 1.66 4.08 4.77
N LEU A 229 1.93 4.36 6.04
CA LEU A 229 3.09 5.12 6.52
C LEU A 229 3.19 6.54 5.93
N GLY A 230 2.09 7.06 5.42
CA GLY A 230 1.95 8.36 4.78
C GLY A 230 0.64 8.48 4.01
N LYS A 231 0.57 9.47 3.11
CA LYS A 231 -0.66 9.79 2.34
C LYS A 231 -0.85 8.95 1.08
N TYR A 232 0.14 8.19 0.67
CA TYR A 232 0.15 7.43 -0.57
C TYR A 232 0.39 5.96 -0.29
N ILE A 233 -0.23 5.09 -1.09
CA ILE A 233 0.03 3.67 -1.00
C ILE A 233 1.45 3.39 -1.56
N PRO A 234 2.31 2.67 -0.82
CA PRO A 234 3.59 2.21 -1.33
C PRO A 234 3.42 1.36 -2.58
N GLN A 235 4.33 1.51 -3.55
CA GLN A 235 4.23 0.78 -4.81
C GLN A 235 4.24 -0.74 -4.60
N VAL A 236 5.17 -1.24 -3.78
CA VAL A 236 5.25 -2.66 -3.45
C VAL A 236 3.97 -3.20 -2.80
N LEU A 237 3.31 -2.39 -1.96
CA LEU A 237 2.03 -2.76 -1.35
C LEU A 237 0.91 -2.81 -2.39
N LEU A 238 0.88 -1.84 -3.29
CA LEU A 238 -0.13 -1.78 -4.33
C LEU A 238 -0.05 -3.00 -5.27
N GLU A 239 1.17 -3.35 -5.72
CA GLU A 239 1.42 -4.57 -6.52
C GLU A 239 0.98 -5.83 -5.77
N LYS A 240 1.34 -5.95 -4.50
CA LYS A 240 0.99 -7.11 -3.67
C LYS A 240 -0.52 -7.24 -3.45
N ILE A 241 -1.25 -6.11 -3.30
CA ILE A 241 -2.72 -6.12 -3.19
C ILE A 241 -3.35 -6.65 -4.49
N TYR A 242 -2.87 -6.22 -5.66
CA TYR A 242 -3.38 -6.72 -6.93
C TYR A 242 -3.09 -8.19 -7.16
N ASP A 243 -1.93 -8.66 -6.73
CA ASP A 243 -1.53 -10.05 -6.92
C ASP A 243 -2.21 -11.01 -5.94
N LYS A 244 -2.34 -10.62 -4.67
CA LYS A 244 -2.72 -11.53 -3.58
C LYS A 244 -4.08 -11.28 -2.96
N ALA A 245 -4.65 -10.06 -3.01
CA ALA A 245 -5.90 -9.78 -2.31
C ALA A 245 -7.10 -10.43 -2.98
N SER A 246 -7.62 -11.51 -2.40
CA SER A 246 -8.77 -12.25 -2.91
C SER A 246 -10.12 -11.76 -2.39
N ALA A 247 -10.14 -11.01 -1.26
CA ALA A 247 -11.32 -10.42 -0.64
C ALA A 247 -11.44 -8.89 -0.90
N ASN A 248 -12.32 -8.22 -0.19
CA ASN A 248 -12.48 -6.77 -0.28
C ASN A 248 -11.27 -6.02 0.28
N VAL A 249 -11.00 -4.82 -0.24
CA VAL A 249 -10.05 -3.86 0.33
C VAL A 249 -10.85 -2.67 0.87
N VAL A 250 -10.63 -2.33 2.13
CA VAL A 250 -11.36 -1.27 2.83
C VAL A 250 -10.39 -0.18 3.26
N ILE A 251 -10.66 1.04 2.83
CA ILE A 251 -9.88 2.22 3.18
C ILE A 251 -10.45 2.80 4.48
N PHE A 252 -9.64 2.83 5.54
CA PHE A 252 -10.02 3.31 6.86
C PHE A 252 -8.98 4.32 7.37
N LEU A 253 -8.99 5.52 6.78
CA LEU A 253 -8.09 6.62 7.13
C LEU A 253 -8.69 7.52 8.22
N ASP A 254 -7.91 8.53 8.63
CA ASP A 254 -8.33 9.58 9.55
C ASP A 254 -9.52 10.37 8.97
N GLY A 255 -10.40 10.86 9.83
CA GLY A 255 -11.63 11.50 9.40
C GLY A 255 -11.47 12.82 8.63
N ASP A 256 -10.29 13.44 8.67
CA ASP A 256 -9.93 14.61 7.87
C ASP A 256 -9.27 14.23 6.52
N ALA A 257 -8.99 12.94 6.28
CA ALA A 257 -8.32 12.43 5.08
C ALA A 257 -9.30 11.87 4.02
N PHE A 258 -10.56 12.34 3.97
CA PHE A 258 -11.57 11.82 3.04
C PHE A 258 -11.18 11.99 1.56
N GLU A 259 -10.57 13.12 1.18
CA GLU A 259 -10.08 13.33 -0.19
C GLU A 259 -8.92 12.37 -0.55
N ASP A 260 -8.07 12.05 0.44
CA ASP A 260 -7.04 11.03 0.26
C ASP A 260 -7.67 9.63 0.11
N ALA A 261 -8.72 9.33 0.87
CA ALA A 261 -9.47 8.07 0.73
C ALA A 261 -10.15 7.94 -0.64
N LYS A 262 -10.74 9.01 -1.17
CA LYS A 262 -11.31 9.03 -2.54
C LYS A 262 -10.23 8.78 -3.59
N ARG A 263 -9.07 9.41 -3.45
CA ARG A 263 -7.95 9.18 -4.37
C ARG A 263 -7.51 7.71 -4.36
N LEU A 264 -7.35 7.12 -3.18
CA LEU A 264 -7.01 5.69 -3.04
C LEU A 264 -8.11 4.79 -3.60
N TYR A 265 -9.39 5.12 -3.36
CA TYR A 265 -10.51 4.39 -3.94
C TYR A 265 -10.41 4.32 -5.47
N HIS A 266 -10.23 5.47 -6.13
CA HIS A 266 -10.10 5.50 -7.59
C HIS A 266 -8.83 4.78 -8.08
N GLN A 267 -7.76 4.81 -7.31
CA GLN A 267 -6.52 4.11 -7.64
C GLN A 267 -6.69 2.59 -7.56
N LEU A 268 -7.43 2.09 -6.57
CA LEU A 268 -7.62 0.66 -6.32
C LEU A 268 -8.81 0.05 -7.06
N ASN A 269 -9.88 0.83 -7.31
CA ASN A 269 -11.15 0.31 -7.86
C ASN A 269 -11.10 0.11 -9.38
N ILE A 270 -10.11 -0.65 -9.86
CA ILE A 270 -9.90 -0.99 -11.27
C ILE A 270 -9.47 -2.45 -11.39
N GLY A 271 -9.52 -3.00 -12.61
CA GLY A 271 -9.12 -4.38 -12.89
C GLY A 271 -9.81 -5.39 -11.97
N VAL A 272 -9.05 -6.32 -11.42
CA VAL A 272 -9.53 -7.40 -10.53
C VAL A 272 -10.14 -6.91 -9.21
N LEU A 273 -9.85 -5.67 -8.81
CA LEU A 273 -10.39 -5.07 -7.58
C LEU A 273 -11.64 -4.22 -7.82
N LYS A 274 -12.08 -4.05 -9.08
CA LYS A 274 -13.26 -3.25 -9.41
C LYS A 274 -14.51 -3.75 -8.66
N GLY A 275 -15.19 -2.84 -7.96
CA GLY A 275 -16.37 -3.15 -7.16
C GLY A 275 -16.08 -3.77 -5.78
N ARG A 276 -14.79 -4.02 -5.45
CA ARG A 276 -14.37 -4.64 -4.18
C ARG A 276 -13.78 -3.64 -3.18
N ILE A 277 -13.72 -2.37 -3.55
CA ILE A 277 -13.18 -1.32 -2.69
C ILE A 277 -14.30 -0.67 -1.88
N ARG A 278 -14.05 -0.42 -0.60
CA ARG A 278 -14.96 0.29 0.32
C ARG A 278 -14.19 1.34 1.10
N ILE A 279 -14.90 2.33 1.63
CA ILE A 279 -14.36 3.38 2.50
C ILE A 279 -15.14 3.38 3.80
N VAL A 280 -14.45 3.46 4.92
CA VAL A 280 -15.05 3.77 6.22
C VAL A 280 -15.05 5.29 6.39
N LEU A 281 -16.24 5.89 6.46
CA LEU A 281 -16.38 7.30 6.76
C LEU A 281 -16.33 7.52 8.28
N VAL A 282 -15.37 8.29 8.74
CA VAL A 282 -15.23 8.70 10.14
C VAL A 282 -15.38 10.22 10.30
N PRO A 283 -15.95 10.71 11.41
CA PRO A 283 -16.00 12.15 11.69
C PRO A 283 -14.58 12.75 11.78
N LYS A 284 -14.42 13.99 11.30
CA LYS A 284 -13.11 14.67 11.11
C LYS A 284 -12.11 14.59 12.26
N LYS A 285 -12.55 14.48 13.50
CA LYS A 285 -11.69 14.42 14.70
C LYS A 285 -11.35 13.01 15.18
N TYR A 286 -11.74 12.00 14.43
CA TYR A 286 -11.47 10.59 14.79
C TYR A 286 -10.53 9.96 13.81
N ASP A 287 -9.72 9.05 14.32
CA ASP A 287 -8.90 8.07 13.63
C ASP A 287 -9.18 6.66 14.20
N PRO A 288 -8.74 5.58 13.58
CA PRO A 288 -8.95 4.23 14.10
C PRO A 288 -8.44 4.05 15.54
N SER A 289 -7.27 4.62 15.86
CA SER A 289 -6.64 4.55 17.18
C SER A 289 -7.50 5.25 18.23
N LEU A 290 -8.05 6.44 17.94
CA LEU A 290 -8.93 7.17 18.85
C LEU A 290 -10.30 6.49 19.02
N ILE A 291 -10.84 5.89 17.97
CA ILE A 291 -12.05 5.06 18.04
C ILE A 291 -11.81 3.89 19.01
N HIS A 292 -10.66 3.22 18.89
CA HIS A 292 -10.29 2.13 19.78
C HIS A 292 -10.07 2.62 21.23
N GLU A 293 -9.40 3.75 21.43
CA GLU A 293 -9.20 4.36 22.76
C GLU A 293 -10.52 4.59 23.47
N LYS A 294 -11.57 5.08 22.75
CA LYS A 294 -12.86 5.43 23.35
C LYS A 294 -13.83 4.28 23.49
N TRP A 295 -13.87 3.36 22.52
CA TRP A 295 -14.91 2.33 22.42
C TRP A 295 -14.36 0.91 22.27
N GLY A 296 -13.03 0.75 22.38
CA GLY A 296 -12.35 -0.54 22.28
C GLY A 296 -12.58 -1.23 20.95
N LYS A 297 -12.34 -2.54 20.92
CA LYS A 297 -12.52 -3.40 19.75
C LYS A 297 -13.95 -3.32 19.15
N ARG A 298 -14.97 -3.10 20.01
CA ARG A 298 -16.36 -2.97 19.54
C ARG A 298 -16.55 -1.73 18.67
N GLY A 299 -15.89 -0.61 19.00
CA GLY A 299 -15.89 0.62 18.21
C GLY A 299 -15.32 0.39 16.81
N ILE A 300 -14.17 -0.26 16.73
CA ILE A 300 -13.53 -0.63 15.46
C ILE A 300 -14.46 -1.50 14.61
N ILE A 301 -14.99 -2.60 15.18
CA ILE A 301 -15.90 -3.51 14.45
C ILE A 301 -17.13 -2.76 13.93
N LYS A 302 -17.71 -1.85 14.72
CA LYS A 302 -18.84 -1.04 14.31
C LYS A 302 -18.48 -0.11 13.14
N ALA A 303 -17.32 0.54 13.19
CA ALA A 303 -16.84 1.40 12.11
C ALA A 303 -16.65 0.59 10.81
N LEU A 304 -15.97 -0.56 10.88
CA LEU A 304 -15.70 -1.42 9.73
C LEU A 304 -16.97 -1.97 9.06
N LYS A 305 -18.01 -2.30 9.83
CA LYS A 305 -19.31 -2.73 9.31
C LYS A 305 -20.03 -1.64 8.50
N ASN A 306 -19.71 -0.38 8.70
CA ASN A 306 -20.30 0.77 8.00
C ASN A 306 -19.50 1.18 6.75
N ALA A 307 -18.55 0.35 6.31
CA ALA A 307 -17.79 0.60 5.08
C ALA A 307 -18.71 0.56 3.84
N LYS A 308 -18.62 1.57 2.98
CA LYS A 308 -19.47 1.79 1.80
C LYS A 308 -18.64 2.03 0.55
N THR A 309 -19.26 1.87 -0.62
CA THR A 309 -18.64 2.33 -1.88
C THR A 309 -18.58 3.87 -1.90
N LEU A 310 -17.76 4.42 -2.79
CA LEU A 310 -17.70 5.87 -2.94
C LEU A 310 -19.05 6.44 -3.41
N GLU A 311 -19.72 5.74 -4.33
CA GLU A 311 -21.02 6.13 -4.88
C GLU A 311 -22.15 6.13 -3.81
N GLU A 312 -22.06 5.23 -2.83
CA GLU A 312 -22.98 5.22 -1.68
C GLU A 312 -22.70 6.38 -0.72
N LEU A 313 -21.40 6.73 -0.53
CA LEU A 313 -21.01 7.84 0.34
C LEU A 313 -21.39 9.19 -0.25
N GLU A 314 -21.19 9.40 -1.57
CA GLU A 314 -21.55 10.65 -2.26
C GLU A 314 -23.05 10.97 -2.24
N LYS A 315 -23.91 9.98 -1.97
CA LYS A 315 -25.35 10.18 -1.78
C LYS A 315 -25.71 10.61 -0.35
N ILE A 316 -24.79 10.51 0.60
CA ILE A 316 -25.04 10.74 2.03
C ILE A 316 -24.38 12.05 2.49
N ILE A 317 -23.31 12.46 1.83
CA ILE A 317 -22.57 13.70 2.11
C ILE A 317 -23.18 14.86 1.31
#